data_821643cd2d57506e968918a6c7e00b5a
#
_entry.id   821643cd2d57506e968918a6c7e00b5a
#
_cell.length_a   1.000
_cell.length_b   1.000
_cell.length_c   1.000
_cell.angle_alpha   90.00
_cell.angle_beta   90.00
_cell.angle_gamma   90.00
#
_symmetry.space_group_name_H-M   'P 1'
#
loop_
_entity.id
_entity.type
_entity.pdbx_description
1 polymer ?
#
loop_
_entity_poly.entity_id
_entity_poly.type
_entity_poly.pdbx_seq_one_letter_code
_entity_poly.pdbx_strand_id
1 'polypeptide(L)'
;MRTTRLLVAVASAAILLTSTAATASAAGVHHYVALGDSYTSGPFIPIQRSDPLGCGRSTANYPSVVAAALHPAVFTDVSCAGADTGSMTGPQKVSFNGTNAPQLDALRLDTDLVTLGIGGNDFDLLGRLIETCPGLRAGAPTGNPCEQHFTVNGVDTVQMAITAIQPRIEAVLATIHQRSPGARVIVVGYPRIAPENGYCPDVLPFAEADYAWLNRVESDLNAALADAAADGAAEYVDTFGPSTGHDACARGGSAWINGRNQNIFAAAAYHPLQAGMAGVAAVVLKVLR
;
A
#
# COMPACT_ATOMS: atom_id res chain seq x y z
N MET A 1 91.10 -16.52 -10.93
CA MET A 1 89.85 -16.01 -11.43
C MET A 1 88.78 -16.11 -10.31
N ARG A 2 88.46 -15.01 -9.65
CA ARG A 2 87.45 -14.97 -8.57
C ARG A 2 86.18 -14.35 -9.12
N THR A 3 85.09 -15.11 -9.17
CA THR A 3 83.77 -14.66 -9.60
C THR A 3 82.97 -14.15 -8.40
N THR A 4 82.75 -12.84 -8.38
CA THR A 4 81.91 -12.16 -7.37
C THR A 4 80.47 -12.33 -7.78
N ARG A 5 79.63 -12.93 -6.92
CA ARG A 5 78.16 -13.00 -7.10
C ARG A 5 77.53 -11.81 -6.40
N LEU A 6 76.86 -10.96 -7.15
CA LEU A 6 75.97 -9.88 -6.63
C LEU A 6 74.64 -10.51 -6.24
N LEU A 7 74.25 -10.34 -4.97
CA LEU A 7 72.89 -10.64 -4.47
C LEU A 7 72.05 -9.35 -4.57
N VAL A 8 71.07 -9.39 -5.41
CA VAL A 8 70.03 -8.32 -5.49
C VAL A 8 68.86 -8.65 -4.51
N ALA A 9 68.72 -7.87 -3.45
CA ALA A 9 67.62 -8.00 -2.53
C ALA A 9 66.42 -7.17 -3.08
N VAL A 10 65.34 -7.85 -3.42
CA VAL A 10 64.06 -7.21 -3.81
C VAL A 10 63.26 -7.00 -2.55
N ALA A 11 63.10 -5.76 -2.14
CA ALA A 11 62.21 -5.36 -1.04
C ALA A 11 60.77 -5.21 -1.56
N SER A 12 59.91 -6.14 -1.20
CA SER A 12 58.49 -6.07 -1.50
C SER A 12 57.78 -5.18 -0.47
N ALA A 13 57.38 -3.98 -0.87
CA ALA A 13 56.54 -3.09 -0.05
C ALA A 13 55.06 -3.55 -0.14
N ALA A 14 54.54 -4.13 0.92
CA ALA A 14 53.12 -4.45 1.05
C ALA A 14 52.35 -3.15 1.39
N ILE A 15 51.56 -2.63 0.45
CA ILE A 15 50.63 -1.54 0.68
C ILE A 15 49.40 -2.12 1.33
N LEU A 16 49.20 -1.88 2.64
CA LEU A 16 47.99 -2.16 3.36
C LEU A 16 46.95 -1.10 2.98
N LEU A 17 46.01 -1.44 2.10
CA LEU A 17 44.82 -0.70 1.83
C LEU A 17 43.86 -0.88 3.02
N THR A 18 43.84 0.05 3.97
CA THR A 18 42.81 0.15 4.99
C THR A 18 41.56 0.70 4.33
N SER A 19 40.62 -0.20 4.00
CA SER A 19 39.24 0.20 3.65
C SER A 19 38.56 0.73 4.90
N THR A 20 38.48 2.05 5.03
CA THR A 20 37.55 2.69 5.96
C THR A 20 36.15 2.45 5.45
N ALA A 21 35.44 1.47 6.06
CA ALA A 21 34.01 1.35 5.92
C ALA A 21 33.41 2.67 6.48
N ALA A 22 32.98 3.56 5.59
CA ALA A 22 32.16 4.69 5.96
C ALA A 22 30.85 4.08 6.53
N THR A 23 30.65 4.19 7.83
CA THR A 23 29.34 3.98 8.44
C THR A 23 28.44 5.05 7.84
N ALA A 24 27.58 4.64 6.89
CA ALA A 24 26.49 5.47 6.43
C ALA A 24 25.64 5.76 7.69
N SER A 25 25.78 6.94 8.25
CA SER A 25 24.81 7.47 9.20
C SER A 25 23.47 7.39 8.47
N ALA A 26 22.46 6.74 9.06
CA ALA A 26 21.11 6.79 8.52
C ALA A 26 20.72 8.28 8.50
N ALA A 27 20.89 8.91 7.33
CA ALA A 27 20.44 10.28 7.13
C ALA A 27 18.93 10.23 7.34
N GLY A 28 18.41 11.05 8.29
CA GLY A 28 16.98 11.10 8.54
C GLY A 28 16.23 11.45 7.25
N VAL A 29 15.02 10.93 7.08
CA VAL A 29 14.19 11.26 5.92
C VAL A 29 13.97 12.78 5.90
N HIS A 30 14.40 13.44 4.80
CA HIS A 30 14.24 14.89 4.66
C HIS A 30 12.94 15.21 3.89
N HIS A 31 12.66 14.52 2.78
CA HIS A 31 11.47 14.73 1.97
C HIS A 31 10.69 13.43 1.78
N TYR A 32 9.53 13.33 2.42
CA TYR A 32 8.60 12.19 2.34
C TYR A 32 7.39 12.54 1.48
N VAL A 33 7.07 11.69 0.49
CA VAL A 33 5.87 11.78 -0.36
C VAL A 33 5.01 10.53 -0.17
N ALA A 34 3.73 10.71 0.14
CA ALA A 34 2.74 9.65 0.22
C ALA A 34 1.79 9.69 -0.98
N LEU A 35 1.72 8.56 -1.69
CA LEU A 35 0.87 8.32 -2.85
C LEU A 35 -0.11 7.21 -2.50
N GLY A 36 -1.32 7.25 -3.07
CA GLY A 36 -2.25 6.16 -2.86
C GLY A 36 -3.72 6.50 -3.03
N ASP A 37 -4.54 5.53 -2.65
CA ASP A 37 -6.00 5.59 -2.71
C ASP A 37 -6.64 5.90 -1.35
N SER A 38 -7.89 5.43 -1.15
CA SER A 38 -8.66 5.65 0.08
C SER A 38 -8.07 4.93 1.30
N TYR A 39 -7.35 3.83 1.13
CA TYR A 39 -6.67 3.12 2.22
C TYR A 39 -5.42 3.85 2.70
N THR A 40 -4.91 4.78 1.88
CA THR A 40 -3.85 5.72 2.24
C THR A 40 -4.43 7.02 2.78
N SER A 41 -5.47 7.59 2.12
CA SER A 41 -6.00 8.91 2.46
C SER A 41 -6.82 8.93 3.76
N GLY A 42 -7.62 7.89 4.07
CA GLY A 42 -8.42 7.78 5.29
C GLY A 42 -9.71 8.59 5.28
N PRO A 43 -10.64 8.34 4.32
CA PRO A 43 -11.88 9.10 4.21
C PRO A 43 -12.75 8.96 5.48
N PHE A 44 -13.24 10.10 5.95
CA PHE A 44 -14.04 10.31 7.17
C PHE A 44 -13.33 10.10 8.51
N ILE A 45 -12.06 9.70 8.52
CA ILE A 45 -11.28 9.76 9.77
C ILE A 45 -11.06 11.25 10.11
N PRO A 46 -11.45 11.74 11.28
CA PRO A 46 -11.23 13.14 11.68
C PRO A 46 -9.72 13.43 11.86
N ILE A 47 -9.20 14.57 11.45
CA ILE A 47 -9.81 15.71 10.77
C ILE A 47 -9.51 15.59 9.28
N GLN A 48 -10.52 15.85 8.43
CA GLN A 48 -10.35 15.81 6.99
C GLN A 48 -9.69 17.10 6.46
N ARG A 49 -8.74 16.95 5.55
CA ARG A 49 -8.08 18.07 4.85
C ARG A 49 -8.94 18.58 3.70
N SER A 50 -8.71 19.81 3.28
CA SER A 50 -9.50 20.49 2.24
C SER A 50 -8.76 20.64 0.90
N ASP A 51 -7.66 19.90 0.66
CA ASP A 51 -6.74 20.10 -0.47
C ASP A 51 -6.64 18.95 -1.50
N PRO A 52 -7.65 18.55 -2.25
CA PRO A 52 -9.08 18.90 -2.19
C PRO A 52 -9.88 18.04 -1.19
N LEU A 53 -10.98 18.57 -0.66
CA LEU A 53 -11.82 17.88 0.33
C LEU A 53 -12.32 16.51 -0.18
N GLY A 54 -12.63 16.42 -1.48
CA GLY A 54 -13.10 15.18 -2.10
C GLY A 54 -12.11 14.02 -2.12
N CYS A 55 -10.82 14.26 -1.84
CA CYS A 55 -9.82 13.19 -1.68
C CYS A 55 -9.95 12.43 -0.36
N GLY A 56 -10.69 12.97 0.62
CA GLY A 56 -10.86 12.28 1.90
C GLY A 56 -9.54 12.07 2.66
N ARG A 57 -8.57 13.01 2.54
CA ARG A 57 -7.31 12.93 3.29
C ARG A 57 -7.51 13.32 4.74
N SER A 58 -7.17 12.40 5.63
CA SER A 58 -7.19 12.65 7.07
C SER A 58 -5.83 13.12 7.57
N THR A 59 -5.82 13.98 8.58
CA THR A 59 -4.61 14.30 9.35
C THR A 59 -4.15 13.16 10.27
N ALA A 60 -4.97 12.09 10.38
CA ALA A 60 -4.69 10.89 11.16
C ALA A 60 -4.57 9.62 10.28
N ASN A 61 -4.34 9.78 8.97
CA ASN A 61 -4.04 8.66 8.08
C ASN A 61 -2.62 8.10 8.35
N TYR A 62 -2.33 6.88 7.85
CA TYR A 62 -1.05 6.25 8.16
C TYR A 62 0.17 7.09 7.71
N PRO A 63 0.15 7.79 6.54
CA PRO A 63 1.28 8.63 6.17
C PRO A 63 1.54 9.79 7.14
N SER A 64 0.50 10.40 7.67
CA SER A 64 0.61 11.47 8.67
C SER A 64 1.22 10.94 9.97
N VAL A 65 0.85 9.72 10.40
CA VAL A 65 1.44 9.06 11.58
C VAL A 65 2.91 8.72 11.34
N VAL A 66 3.25 8.21 10.15
CA VAL A 66 4.65 7.94 9.75
C VAL A 66 5.46 9.23 9.73
N ALA A 67 4.94 10.29 9.12
CA ALA A 67 5.60 11.59 9.08
C ALA A 67 5.83 12.18 10.48
N ALA A 68 4.84 12.05 11.38
CA ALA A 68 4.98 12.49 12.76
C ALA A 68 6.07 11.72 13.52
N ALA A 69 6.37 10.47 13.16
CA ALA A 69 7.42 9.67 13.78
C ALA A 69 8.81 9.92 13.19
N LEU A 70 8.89 10.19 11.88
CA LEU A 70 10.15 10.40 11.16
C LEU A 70 10.62 11.87 11.20
N HIS A 71 9.72 12.81 11.43
CA HIS A 71 9.98 14.26 11.43
C HIS A 71 10.68 14.76 10.15
N PRO A 72 10.19 14.39 8.93
CA PRO A 72 10.80 14.88 7.69
C PRO A 72 10.69 16.41 7.64
N ALA A 73 11.68 17.08 7.01
CA ALA A 73 11.62 18.53 6.82
C ALA A 73 10.47 18.94 5.88
N VAL A 74 10.14 18.06 4.91
CA VAL A 74 9.02 18.22 3.98
C VAL A 74 8.19 16.94 3.96
N PHE A 75 6.89 17.05 4.21
CA PHE A 75 5.93 15.98 4.04
C PHE A 75 4.84 16.38 3.05
N THR A 76 4.66 15.57 2.01
CA THR A 76 3.65 15.78 0.98
C THR A 76 2.79 14.53 0.85
N ASP A 77 1.50 14.66 1.19
CA ASP A 77 0.52 13.58 1.01
C ASP A 77 -0.47 14.00 -0.08
N VAL A 78 -0.45 13.29 -1.20
CA VAL A 78 -1.32 13.49 -2.37
C VAL A 78 -2.23 12.30 -2.63
N SER A 79 -2.32 11.36 -1.69
CA SER A 79 -3.26 10.25 -1.74
C SER A 79 -4.71 10.75 -1.90
N CYS A 80 -5.56 9.96 -2.56
CA CYS A 80 -6.91 10.42 -2.86
C CYS A 80 -7.89 9.25 -2.94
N ALA A 81 -9.02 9.34 -2.24
CA ALA A 81 -10.05 8.31 -2.26
C ALA A 81 -10.52 8.03 -3.70
N GLY A 82 -10.63 6.74 -4.04
CA GLY A 82 -11.00 6.28 -5.38
C GLY A 82 -9.88 6.36 -6.42
N ALA A 83 -8.65 6.74 -6.05
CA ALA A 83 -7.52 6.71 -6.98
C ALA A 83 -7.21 5.28 -7.44
N ASP A 84 -6.90 5.13 -8.72
CA ASP A 84 -6.36 3.95 -9.38
C ASP A 84 -4.94 4.23 -9.93
N THR A 85 -4.32 3.28 -10.60
CA THR A 85 -3.00 3.51 -11.21
C THR A 85 -3.01 4.61 -12.29
N GLY A 86 -4.15 4.87 -12.95
CA GLY A 86 -4.31 5.97 -13.89
C GLY A 86 -4.22 7.35 -13.22
N SER A 87 -4.66 7.44 -11.97
CA SER A 87 -4.59 8.67 -11.15
C SER A 87 -3.16 9.05 -10.76
N MET A 88 -2.19 8.16 -10.97
CA MET A 88 -0.79 8.47 -10.76
C MET A 88 -0.25 9.44 -11.81
N THR A 89 -0.69 9.31 -13.06
CA THR A 89 -0.21 10.12 -14.22
C THR A 89 -1.27 11.06 -14.78
N GLY A 90 -2.55 10.87 -14.44
CA GLY A 90 -3.68 11.68 -14.87
C GLY A 90 -4.37 12.42 -13.72
N PRO A 91 -5.06 13.53 -13.98
CA PRO A 91 -5.84 14.23 -12.96
C PRO A 91 -7.09 13.43 -12.59
N GLN A 92 -7.36 13.32 -11.29
CA GLN A 92 -8.56 12.66 -10.75
C GLN A 92 -9.64 13.68 -10.41
N LYS A 93 -10.84 13.52 -10.99
CA LYS A 93 -12.03 14.27 -10.58
C LYS A 93 -12.56 13.69 -9.28
N VAL A 94 -12.84 14.55 -8.31
CA VAL A 94 -13.32 14.17 -6.99
C VAL A 94 -14.59 14.93 -6.63
N SER A 95 -15.25 14.49 -5.57
CA SER A 95 -16.46 15.15 -5.05
C SER A 95 -16.22 16.65 -4.77
N PHE A 96 -17.31 17.40 -4.63
CA PHE A 96 -17.29 18.85 -4.37
C PHE A 96 -16.60 19.67 -5.49
N ASN A 97 -16.73 19.20 -6.75
CA ASN A 97 -16.09 19.80 -7.93
C ASN A 97 -14.56 19.95 -7.82
N GLY A 98 -13.94 19.13 -6.98
CA GLY A 98 -12.48 19.10 -6.81
C GLY A 98 -11.77 18.37 -7.95
N THR A 99 -10.49 18.63 -8.06
CA THR A 99 -9.58 17.86 -8.92
C THR A 99 -8.30 17.63 -8.13
N ASN A 100 -7.88 16.36 -8.00
CA ASN A 100 -6.55 16.01 -7.53
C ASN A 100 -5.61 16.00 -8.75
N ALA A 101 -4.47 16.65 -8.66
CA ALA A 101 -3.44 16.60 -9.70
C ALA A 101 -2.89 15.17 -9.83
N PRO A 102 -2.22 14.80 -10.94
CA PRO A 102 -1.52 13.54 -11.05
C PRO A 102 -0.60 13.34 -9.84
N GLN A 103 -0.75 12.22 -9.12
CA GLN A 103 -0.05 12.05 -7.85
C GLN A 103 1.48 12.06 -7.99
N LEU A 104 2.00 11.52 -9.10
CA LEU A 104 3.43 11.50 -9.39
C LEU A 104 4.04 12.89 -9.58
N ASP A 105 3.22 13.94 -9.80
CA ASP A 105 3.73 15.33 -9.93
C ASP A 105 4.23 15.91 -8.60
N ALA A 106 3.91 15.26 -7.47
CA ALA A 106 4.46 15.60 -6.15
C ALA A 106 5.92 15.16 -5.96
N LEU A 107 6.42 14.26 -6.81
CA LEU A 107 7.77 13.72 -6.73
C LEU A 107 8.82 14.71 -7.22
N ARG A 108 9.98 14.71 -6.54
CA ARG A 108 11.12 15.58 -6.81
C ARG A 108 12.42 14.78 -6.79
N LEU A 109 13.49 15.35 -7.36
CA LEU A 109 14.81 14.73 -7.35
C LEU A 109 15.38 14.55 -5.93
N ASP A 110 14.95 15.38 -4.99
CA ASP A 110 15.34 15.37 -3.57
C ASP A 110 14.33 14.63 -2.66
N THR A 111 13.40 13.87 -3.23
CA THR A 111 12.52 12.98 -2.46
C THR A 111 13.32 11.77 -1.95
N ASP A 112 13.31 11.55 -0.63
CA ASP A 112 14.05 10.45 0.03
C ASP A 112 13.20 9.23 0.30
N LEU A 113 11.90 9.43 0.57
CA LEU A 113 10.95 8.37 0.90
C LEU A 113 9.67 8.53 0.12
N VAL A 114 9.21 7.45 -0.48
CA VAL A 114 7.89 7.34 -1.11
C VAL A 114 7.15 6.16 -0.50
N THR A 115 5.91 6.36 -0.05
CA THR A 115 4.97 5.27 0.22
C THR A 115 3.88 5.26 -0.83
N LEU A 116 3.53 4.07 -1.34
CA LEU A 116 2.53 3.85 -2.38
C LEU A 116 1.54 2.76 -1.94
N GLY A 117 0.28 3.12 -1.71
CA GLY A 117 -0.82 2.17 -1.45
C GLY A 117 -1.89 2.33 -2.54
N ILE A 118 -1.84 1.50 -3.59
CA ILE A 118 -2.67 1.65 -4.81
C ILE A 118 -2.95 0.28 -5.45
N GLY A 119 -3.97 0.19 -6.27
CA GLY A 119 -4.31 -0.99 -7.06
C GLY A 119 -5.71 -1.55 -6.79
N GLY A 120 -6.26 -1.33 -5.59
CA GLY A 120 -7.58 -1.83 -5.20
C GLY A 120 -8.75 -1.27 -6.02
N ASN A 121 -8.59 -0.12 -6.65
CA ASN A 121 -9.60 0.51 -7.50
C ASN A 121 -9.38 0.24 -9.00
N ASP A 122 -8.24 -0.34 -9.39
CA ASP A 122 -8.02 -0.71 -10.78
C ASP A 122 -9.08 -1.72 -11.23
N PHE A 123 -9.62 -1.51 -12.42
CA PHE A 123 -10.74 -2.31 -12.97
C PHE A 123 -11.99 -2.33 -12.07
N ASP A 124 -12.13 -1.36 -11.16
CA ASP A 124 -13.18 -1.30 -10.14
C ASP A 124 -13.21 -2.58 -9.27
N LEU A 125 -12.02 -3.15 -8.99
CA LEU A 125 -11.86 -4.48 -8.41
C LEU A 125 -12.66 -4.63 -7.11
N LEU A 126 -12.36 -3.85 -6.08
CA LEU A 126 -13.02 -3.96 -4.77
C LEU A 126 -14.45 -3.36 -4.80
N GLY A 127 -14.66 -2.30 -5.60
CA GLY A 127 -15.98 -1.65 -5.76
C GLY A 127 -17.03 -2.64 -6.26
N ARG A 128 -16.74 -3.40 -7.32
CA ARG A 128 -17.65 -4.42 -7.87
C ARG A 128 -18.05 -5.47 -6.84
N LEU A 129 -17.12 -5.90 -5.99
CA LEU A 129 -17.42 -6.91 -4.95
C LEU A 129 -18.37 -6.35 -3.91
N ILE A 130 -18.08 -5.14 -3.42
CA ILE A 130 -18.86 -4.47 -2.38
C ILE A 130 -20.27 -4.12 -2.86
N GLU A 131 -20.44 -3.75 -4.13
CA GLU A 131 -21.73 -3.40 -4.70
C GLU A 131 -22.58 -4.63 -5.06
N THR A 132 -21.96 -5.70 -5.55
CA THR A 132 -22.67 -6.85 -6.12
C THR A 132 -22.97 -7.93 -5.08
N CYS A 133 -21.98 -8.33 -4.29
CA CYS A 133 -22.06 -9.54 -3.46
C CYS A 133 -23.13 -9.49 -2.36
N PRO A 134 -23.37 -8.33 -1.70
CA PRO A 134 -24.45 -8.22 -0.71
C PRO A 134 -25.85 -8.54 -1.28
N GLY A 135 -26.10 -8.14 -2.54
CA GLY A 135 -27.35 -8.42 -3.23
C GLY A 135 -27.53 -9.91 -3.55
N LEU A 136 -26.47 -10.60 -3.91
CA LEU A 136 -26.48 -12.02 -4.27
C LEU A 136 -26.70 -12.94 -3.05
N ARG A 137 -26.24 -12.52 -1.87
CA ARG A 137 -26.37 -13.28 -0.62
C ARG A 137 -27.81 -13.67 -0.30
N ALA A 138 -28.80 -12.81 -0.61
CA ALA A 138 -30.19 -13.07 -0.28
C ALA A 138 -30.74 -14.36 -0.92
N GLY A 139 -30.26 -14.73 -2.10
CA GLY A 139 -30.66 -15.95 -2.81
C GLY A 139 -29.92 -17.22 -2.39
N ALA A 140 -28.72 -17.09 -1.77
CA ALA A 140 -27.88 -18.23 -1.38
C ALA A 140 -26.99 -17.87 -0.16
N PRO A 141 -27.56 -17.67 1.03
CA PRO A 141 -26.84 -17.10 2.17
C PRO A 141 -25.69 -17.95 2.72
N THR A 142 -25.73 -19.27 2.50
CA THR A 142 -24.67 -20.21 2.91
C THR A 142 -23.78 -20.68 1.74
N GLY A 143 -24.15 -20.32 0.50
CA GLY A 143 -23.40 -20.67 -0.71
C GLY A 143 -22.27 -19.68 -1.01
N ASN A 144 -21.76 -19.74 -2.24
CA ASN A 144 -20.76 -18.84 -2.81
C ASN A 144 -21.27 -18.09 -4.06
N PRO A 145 -22.43 -17.42 -4.00
CA PRO A 145 -23.05 -16.78 -5.17
C PRO A 145 -22.20 -15.65 -5.76
N CYS A 146 -21.36 -15.02 -4.96
CA CYS A 146 -20.46 -13.97 -5.44
C CYS A 146 -19.31 -14.55 -6.28
N GLU A 147 -18.61 -15.56 -5.80
CA GLU A 147 -17.60 -16.30 -6.57
C GLU A 147 -18.19 -16.83 -7.87
N GLN A 148 -19.40 -17.44 -7.83
CA GLN A 148 -20.09 -17.92 -9.02
C GLN A 148 -20.42 -16.82 -10.02
N HIS A 149 -20.85 -15.64 -9.55
CA HIS A 149 -21.17 -14.49 -10.39
C HIS A 149 -19.95 -13.98 -11.16
N PHE A 150 -18.81 -13.94 -10.50
CA PHE A 150 -17.54 -13.46 -11.10
C PHE A 150 -16.78 -14.58 -11.85
N THR A 151 -17.26 -15.82 -11.81
CA THR A 151 -16.72 -16.92 -12.63
C THR A 151 -17.50 -17.02 -13.92
N VAL A 152 -16.97 -16.50 -15.02
CA VAL A 152 -17.61 -16.50 -16.34
C VAL A 152 -16.93 -17.51 -17.25
N ASN A 153 -17.71 -18.48 -17.76
CA ASN A 153 -17.17 -19.58 -18.59
C ASN A 153 -15.98 -20.34 -17.92
N GLY A 154 -16.05 -20.51 -16.60
CA GLY A 154 -15.00 -21.19 -15.84
C GLY A 154 -13.76 -20.33 -15.54
N VAL A 155 -13.80 -19.03 -15.86
CA VAL A 155 -12.68 -18.09 -15.60
C VAL A 155 -13.10 -17.12 -14.50
N ASP A 156 -12.31 -17.02 -13.44
CA ASP A 156 -12.47 -16.01 -12.40
C ASP A 156 -12.00 -14.64 -12.95
N THR A 157 -12.97 -13.75 -13.20
CA THR A 157 -12.73 -12.41 -13.76
C THR A 157 -12.11 -11.45 -12.76
N VAL A 158 -12.21 -11.73 -11.45
CA VAL A 158 -11.55 -10.98 -10.39
C VAL A 158 -10.05 -11.31 -10.38
N GLN A 159 -9.72 -12.60 -10.46
CA GLN A 159 -8.32 -13.03 -10.57
C GLN A 159 -7.63 -12.52 -11.84
N MET A 160 -8.36 -12.48 -12.97
CA MET A 160 -7.82 -11.84 -14.19
C MET A 160 -7.51 -10.35 -13.98
N ALA A 161 -8.38 -9.62 -13.28
CA ALA A 161 -8.15 -8.22 -12.98
C ALA A 161 -6.92 -8.06 -12.07
N ILE A 162 -6.77 -8.88 -11.03
CA ILE A 162 -5.60 -8.87 -10.14
C ILE A 162 -4.30 -9.09 -10.94
N THR A 163 -4.27 -10.10 -11.81
CA THR A 163 -3.11 -10.36 -12.68
C THR A 163 -2.77 -9.15 -13.55
N ALA A 164 -3.77 -8.39 -14.01
CA ALA A 164 -3.56 -7.20 -14.84
C ALA A 164 -3.15 -5.94 -14.03
N ILE A 165 -3.27 -5.96 -12.71
CA ILE A 165 -2.84 -4.86 -11.83
C ILE A 165 -1.31 -4.83 -11.69
N GLN A 166 -0.65 -5.98 -11.55
CA GLN A 166 0.80 -6.06 -11.32
C GLN A 166 1.60 -5.21 -12.32
N PRO A 167 1.50 -5.37 -13.65
CA PRO A 167 2.29 -4.58 -14.59
C PRO A 167 1.96 -3.08 -14.56
N ARG A 168 0.77 -2.69 -14.08
CA ARG A 168 0.42 -1.28 -13.89
C ARG A 168 1.17 -0.69 -12.70
N ILE A 169 1.30 -1.44 -11.59
CA ILE A 169 2.10 -1.02 -10.43
C ILE A 169 3.57 -0.91 -10.82
N GLU A 170 4.12 -1.87 -11.57
CA GLU A 170 5.50 -1.82 -12.07
C GLU A 170 5.76 -0.56 -12.91
N ALA A 171 4.82 -0.17 -13.79
CA ALA A 171 4.93 1.07 -14.56
C ALA A 171 4.91 2.33 -13.69
N VAL A 172 4.12 2.34 -12.61
CA VAL A 172 4.11 3.41 -11.60
C VAL A 172 5.46 3.46 -10.89
N LEU A 173 5.99 2.34 -10.42
CA LEU A 173 7.29 2.24 -9.74
C LEU A 173 8.43 2.72 -10.63
N ALA A 174 8.46 2.31 -11.90
CA ALA A 174 9.45 2.79 -12.87
C ALA A 174 9.42 4.33 -12.99
N THR A 175 8.23 4.94 -12.99
CA THR A 175 8.09 6.39 -13.05
C THR A 175 8.52 7.08 -11.74
N ILE A 176 8.26 6.46 -10.59
CA ILE A 176 8.75 6.95 -9.28
C ILE A 176 10.28 7.02 -9.30
N HIS A 177 10.95 5.94 -9.71
CA HIS A 177 12.43 5.89 -9.79
C HIS A 177 13.02 6.89 -10.79
N GLN A 178 12.32 7.17 -11.90
CA GLN A 178 12.74 8.22 -12.85
C GLN A 178 12.66 9.61 -12.24
N ARG A 179 11.61 9.92 -11.46
CA ARG A 179 11.40 11.26 -10.88
C ARG A 179 12.18 11.48 -9.58
N SER A 180 12.40 10.41 -8.82
CA SER A 180 13.06 10.41 -7.50
C SER A 180 14.05 9.26 -7.40
N PRO A 181 15.17 9.32 -8.13
CA PRO A 181 16.10 8.18 -8.25
C PRO A 181 16.83 7.81 -6.94
N GLY A 182 16.85 8.73 -5.97
CA GLY A 182 17.42 8.48 -4.63
C GLY A 182 16.39 8.04 -3.59
N ALA A 183 15.12 7.95 -3.95
CA ALA A 183 14.08 7.64 -2.98
C ALA A 183 14.07 6.15 -2.60
N ARG A 184 13.93 5.88 -1.29
CA ARG A 184 13.46 4.59 -0.81
C ARG A 184 11.96 4.48 -1.09
N VAL A 185 11.54 3.46 -1.83
CA VAL A 185 10.15 3.28 -2.27
C VAL A 185 9.53 2.09 -1.54
N ILE A 186 8.41 2.34 -0.87
CA ILE A 186 7.65 1.36 -0.09
C ILE A 186 6.27 1.16 -0.72
N VAL A 187 5.97 -0.02 -1.21
CA VAL A 187 4.62 -0.44 -1.59
C VAL A 187 3.93 -0.96 -0.33
N VAL A 188 2.81 -0.35 0.04
CA VAL A 188 2.04 -0.69 1.25
C VAL A 188 0.84 -1.54 0.83
N GLY A 189 0.76 -2.77 1.32
CA GLY A 189 -0.35 -3.68 1.07
C GLY A 189 -1.65 -3.26 1.76
N TYR A 190 -2.73 -3.95 1.43
CA TYR A 190 -4.06 -3.73 2.03
C TYR A 190 -4.22 -4.59 3.28
N PRO A 191 -4.67 -4.04 4.40
CA PRO A 191 -5.06 -4.82 5.56
C PRO A 191 -6.32 -5.64 5.25
N ARG A 192 -6.50 -6.73 5.97
CA ARG A 192 -7.57 -7.71 5.84
C ARG A 192 -8.94 -7.08 6.12
N ILE A 193 -9.88 -7.24 5.20
CA ILE A 193 -11.29 -6.83 5.35
C ILE A 193 -12.12 -7.98 5.94
N ALA A 194 -12.01 -9.18 5.35
CA ALA A 194 -12.71 -10.37 5.81
C ALA A 194 -11.91 -11.12 6.88
N PRO A 195 -12.56 -11.74 7.89
CA PRO A 195 -11.88 -12.57 8.86
C PRO A 195 -11.25 -13.79 8.19
N GLU A 196 -10.12 -14.24 8.70
CA GLU A 196 -9.53 -15.52 8.28
C GLU A 196 -10.44 -16.70 8.57
N ASN A 197 -11.08 -16.62 9.72
CA ASN A 197 -12.07 -17.60 10.18
C ASN A 197 -13.28 -16.88 10.77
N GLY A 198 -14.47 -17.41 10.50
CA GLY A 198 -15.71 -16.88 11.04
C GLY A 198 -16.59 -16.20 9.99
N TYR A 199 -17.71 -15.70 10.44
CA TYR A 199 -18.79 -15.16 9.61
C TYR A 199 -19.53 -14.06 10.37
N CYS A 200 -19.65 -12.86 9.78
CA CYS A 200 -20.32 -11.72 10.38
C CYS A 200 -21.18 -10.95 9.38
N PRO A 201 -22.29 -11.53 8.87
CA PRO A 201 -23.06 -10.98 7.76
C PRO A 201 -23.74 -9.65 8.04
N ASP A 202 -23.86 -9.26 9.30
CA ASP A 202 -24.42 -7.94 9.67
C ASP A 202 -23.40 -6.83 9.44
N VAL A 203 -22.11 -7.16 9.43
CA VAL A 203 -20.98 -6.24 9.25
C VAL A 203 -20.42 -6.33 7.85
N LEU A 204 -20.24 -7.57 7.35
CA LEU A 204 -19.75 -7.88 6.01
C LEU A 204 -20.79 -8.79 5.32
N PRO A 205 -21.76 -8.24 4.58
CA PRO A 205 -22.95 -8.96 4.11
C PRO A 205 -22.70 -9.81 2.86
N PHE A 206 -21.64 -10.62 2.86
CA PHE A 206 -21.38 -11.65 1.86
C PHE A 206 -22.05 -12.98 2.28
N ALA A 207 -22.22 -13.91 1.37
CA ALA A 207 -22.66 -15.25 1.71
C ALA A 207 -21.54 -16.02 2.44
N GLU A 208 -21.90 -17.05 3.23
CA GLU A 208 -20.96 -17.69 4.15
C GLU A 208 -19.73 -18.29 3.43
N ALA A 209 -19.96 -19.02 2.34
CA ALA A 209 -18.86 -19.62 1.58
C ALA A 209 -18.08 -18.61 0.72
N ASP A 210 -18.63 -17.43 0.43
CA ASP A 210 -17.91 -16.34 -0.26
C ASP A 210 -16.78 -15.74 0.60
N TYR A 211 -16.79 -15.88 1.92
CA TYR A 211 -15.72 -15.38 2.78
C TYR A 211 -14.36 -16.00 2.46
N ALA A 212 -14.33 -17.31 2.17
CA ALA A 212 -13.09 -17.98 1.78
C ALA A 212 -12.55 -17.46 0.44
N TRP A 213 -13.45 -17.20 -0.52
CA TRP A 213 -13.10 -16.61 -1.81
C TRP A 213 -12.62 -15.16 -1.64
N LEU A 214 -13.32 -14.34 -0.85
CA LEU A 214 -12.91 -12.95 -0.58
C LEU A 214 -11.53 -12.89 0.08
N ASN A 215 -11.23 -13.78 1.04
CA ASN A 215 -9.89 -13.89 1.62
C ASN A 215 -8.81 -14.22 0.57
N ARG A 216 -9.12 -15.09 -0.41
CA ARG A 216 -8.20 -15.36 -1.53
C ARG A 216 -8.00 -14.13 -2.39
N VAL A 217 -9.07 -13.41 -2.76
CA VAL A 217 -9.00 -12.17 -3.55
C VAL A 217 -8.11 -11.13 -2.85
N GLU A 218 -8.29 -10.91 -1.55
CA GLU A 218 -7.47 -9.99 -0.76
C GLU A 218 -6.00 -10.43 -0.69
N SER A 219 -5.76 -11.73 -0.48
CA SER A 219 -4.40 -12.30 -0.45
C SER A 219 -3.71 -12.20 -1.80
N ASP A 220 -4.42 -12.51 -2.88
CA ASP A 220 -3.86 -12.51 -4.24
C ASP A 220 -3.57 -11.09 -4.73
N LEU A 221 -4.41 -10.11 -4.37
CA LEU A 221 -4.11 -8.69 -4.61
C LEU A 221 -2.82 -8.27 -3.89
N ASN A 222 -2.68 -8.62 -2.62
CA ASN A 222 -1.48 -8.31 -1.85
C ASN A 222 -0.23 -9.03 -2.41
N ALA A 223 -0.37 -10.26 -2.90
CA ALA A 223 0.71 -10.98 -3.58
C ALA A 223 1.13 -10.26 -4.88
N ALA A 224 0.17 -9.84 -5.70
CA ALA A 224 0.47 -9.09 -6.92
C ALA A 224 1.20 -7.75 -6.64
N LEU A 225 0.85 -7.08 -5.53
CA LEU A 225 1.56 -5.87 -5.09
C LEU A 225 2.98 -6.18 -4.61
N ALA A 226 3.18 -7.31 -3.90
CA ALA A 226 4.49 -7.75 -3.45
C ALA A 226 5.41 -8.13 -4.62
N ASP A 227 4.88 -8.86 -5.61
CA ASP A 227 5.59 -9.23 -6.83
C ASP A 227 5.96 -7.98 -7.64
N ALA A 228 5.02 -7.04 -7.82
CA ALA A 228 5.29 -5.77 -8.49
C ALA A 228 6.37 -4.94 -7.77
N ALA A 229 6.38 -4.93 -6.43
CA ALA A 229 7.40 -4.24 -5.66
C ALA A 229 8.78 -4.88 -5.87
N ALA A 230 8.87 -6.21 -5.86
CA ALA A 230 10.11 -6.94 -6.09
C ALA A 230 10.67 -6.68 -7.50
N ASP A 231 9.82 -6.76 -8.53
CA ASP A 231 10.18 -6.52 -9.93
C ASP A 231 10.48 -5.03 -10.20
N GLY A 232 9.81 -4.14 -9.48
CA GLY A 232 9.96 -2.69 -9.58
C GLY A 232 11.03 -2.07 -8.68
N ALA A 233 11.93 -2.87 -8.07
CA ALA A 233 12.99 -2.42 -7.16
C ALA A 233 12.48 -1.56 -5.99
N ALA A 234 11.32 -1.93 -5.42
CA ALA A 234 10.70 -1.33 -4.25
C ALA A 234 10.60 -2.35 -3.10
N GLU A 235 10.40 -1.87 -1.89
CA GLU A 235 10.14 -2.73 -0.74
C GLU A 235 8.62 -2.91 -0.56
N TYR A 236 8.18 -4.13 -0.30
CA TYR A 236 6.78 -4.40 0.06
C TYR A 236 6.61 -4.45 1.58
N VAL A 237 5.56 -3.77 2.06
CA VAL A 237 5.15 -3.83 3.47
C VAL A 237 3.84 -4.62 3.56
N ASP A 238 3.93 -5.82 4.11
CA ASP A 238 2.76 -6.64 4.41
C ASP A 238 1.95 -6.02 5.56
N THR A 239 0.71 -5.68 5.27
CA THR A 239 -0.28 -5.24 6.26
C THR A 239 -1.41 -6.26 6.43
N PHE A 240 -1.50 -7.24 5.52
CA PHE A 240 -2.53 -8.28 5.52
C PHE A 240 -2.32 -9.29 6.65
N GLY A 241 -1.12 -9.82 6.80
CA GLY A 241 -0.76 -10.72 7.90
C GLY A 241 -0.94 -10.07 9.28
N PRO A 242 -0.30 -8.91 9.55
CA PRO A 242 -0.42 -8.18 10.82
C PRO A 242 -1.85 -7.76 11.20
N SER A 243 -2.78 -7.65 10.23
CA SER A 243 -4.19 -7.32 10.50
C SER A 243 -5.08 -8.53 10.81
N THR A 244 -4.51 -9.74 10.94
CA THR A 244 -5.26 -10.93 11.39
C THR A 244 -5.89 -10.69 12.77
N GLY A 245 -7.21 -10.89 12.87
CA GLY A 245 -8.00 -10.59 14.08
C GLY A 245 -8.35 -9.11 14.27
N HIS A 246 -8.00 -8.27 13.28
CA HIS A 246 -8.35 -6.85 13.22
C HIS A 246 -9.23 -6.50 12.02
N ASP A 247 -9.78 -7.50 11.34
CA ASP A 247 -10.71 -7.38 10.22
C ASP A 247 -12.01 -6.66 10.60
N ALA A 248 -12.91 -6.46 9.62
CA ALA A 248 -14.16 -5.76 9.85
C ALA A 248 -15.10 -6.47 10.86
N CYS A 249 -14.95 -7.79 11.06
CA CYS A 249 -15.72 -8.59 12.02
C CYS A 249 -15.15 -8.56 13.45
N ALA A 250 -13.97 -7.99 13.64
CA ALA A 250 -13.31 -7.95 14.93
C ALA A 250 -14.12 -7.16 15.97
N ARG A 251 -14.14 -7.65 17.21
CA ARG A 251 -14.98 -7.12 18.29
C ARG A 251 -14.16 -6.35 19.33
N GLY A 252 -14.87 -5.65 20.21
CA GLY A 252 -14.22 -5.00 21.36
C GLY A 252 -13.33 -3.80 21.00
N GLY A 253 -13.54 -3.18 19.83
CA GLY A 253 -12.76 -2.02 19.39
C GLY A 253 -11.40 -2.39 18.79
N SER A 254 -11.14 -3.68 18.52
CA SER A 254 -9.89 -4.14 17.90
C SER A 254 -9.90 -4.06 16.36
N ALA A 255 -11.05 -3.76 15.73
CA ALA A 255 -11.15 -3.67 14.28
C ALA A 255 -10.27 -2.55 13.70
N TRP A 256 -9.54 -2.86 12.65
CA TRP A 256 -8.83 -1.88 11.83
C TRP A 256 -9.69 -1.39 10.67
N ILE A 257 -10.65 -2.21 10.26
CA ILE A 257 -11.53 -1.93 9.12
C ILE A 257 -12.95 -1.72 9.60
N ASN A 258 -13.59 -0.67 9.09
CA ASN A 258 -15.02 -0.41 9.30
C ASN A 258 -15.86 -1.46 8.56
N GLY A 259 -17.07 -1.74 9.06
CA GLY A 259 -18.05 -2.57 8.36
C GLY A 259 -18.79 -1.82 7.25
N ARG A 260 -19.91 -2.43 6.80
CA ARG A 260 -20.75 -1.90 5.70
C ARG A 260 -21.35 -0.51 5.94
N ASN A 261 -21.45 -0.08 7.19
CA ASN A 261 -22.10 1.18 7.53
C ASN A 261 -21.06 2.31 7.53
N GLN A 262 -21.25 3.26 6.62
CA GLN A 262 -20.44 4.47 6.64
C GLN A 262 -20.64 5.24 7.93
N ASN A 263 -19.56 5.71 8.55
CA ASN A 263 -19.57 6.61 9.68
C ASN A 263 -18.74 7.86 9.33
N ILE A 264 -19.41 8.96 9.06
CA ILE A 264 -18.76 10.22 8.65
C ILE A 264 -17.88 10.87 9.73
N PHE A 265 -17.84 10.28 10.94
CA PHE A 265 -16.99 10.69 12.06
C PHE A 265 -15.95 9.63 12.43
N ALA A 266 -15.80 8.57 11.63
CA ALA A 266 -14.86 7.50 11.92
C ALA A 266 -14.18 6.93 10.67
N ALA A 267 -14.94 6.44 9.68
CA ALA A 267 -14.42 5.92 8.42
C ALA A 267 -15.53 5.68 7.38
N ALA A 268 -15.17 5.64 6.11
CA ALA A 268 -16.04 5.14 5.04
C ALA A 268 -16.36 3.64 5.25
N ALA A 269 -17.42 3.14 4.59
CA ALA A 269 -17.75 1.72 4.62
C ALA A 269 -16.59 0.89 4.06
N TYR A 270 -16.21 -0.19 4.74
CA TYR A 270 -15.12 -1.12 4.38
C TYR A 270 -13.73 -0.48 4.30
N HIS A 271 -13.51 0.68 4.90
CA HIS A 271 -12.24 1.40 4.91
C HIS A 271 -11.56 1.35 6.28
N PRO A 272 -10.26 1.62 6.35
CA PRO A 272 -9.57 1.68 7.61
C PRO A 272 -10.17 2.68 8.59
N LEU A 273 -10.31 2.24 9.83
CA LEU A 273 -10.53 3.10 10.99
C LEU A 273 -9.20 3.78 11.38
N GLN A 274 -9.26 4.78 12.26
CA GLN A 274 -8.05 5.41 12.80
C GLN A 274 -7.10 4.39 13.45
N ALA A 275 -7.65 3.37 14.14
CA ALA A 275 -6.87 2.26 14.71
C ALA A 275 -6.14 1.46 13.62
N GLY A 276 -6.79 1.22 12.47
CA GLY A 276 -6.18 0.58 11.32
C GLY A 276 -5.05 1.41 10.71
N MET A 277 -5.26 2.71 10.56
CA MET A 277 -4.22 3.63 10.08
C MET A 277 -3.00 3.62 11.01
N ALA A 278 -3.21 3.63 12.33
CA ALA A 278 -2.13 3.53 13.30
C ALA A 278 -1.41 2.18 13.21
N GLY A 279 -2.15 1.07 13.02
CA GLY A 279 -1.59 -0.26 12.82
C GLY A 279 -0.73 -0.34 11.56
N VAL A 280 -1.23 0.14 10.41
CA VAL A 280 -0.47 0.22 9.16
C VAL A 280 0.80 1.07 9.35
N ALA A 281 0.68 2.24 9.98
CA ALA A 281 1.85 3.10 10.26
C ALA A 281 2.90 2.39 11.11
N ALA A 282 2.49 1.61 12.12
CA ALA A 282 3.41 0.85 12.95
C ALA A 282 4.19 -0.22 12.15
N VAL A 283 3.52 -0.90 11.20
CA VAL A 283 4.17 -1.87 10.31
C VAL A 283 5.16 -1.17 9.37
N VAL A 284 4.77 -0.06 8.74
CA VAL A 284 5.65 0.75 7.87
C VAL A 284 6.87 1.24 8.66
N LEU A 285 6.68 1.81 9.86
CA LEU A 285 7.78 2.30 10.69
C LEU A 285 8.73 1.18 11.14
N LYS A 286 8.26 -0.05 11.29
CA LYS A 286 9.11 -1.21 11.60
C LYS A 286 10.07 -1.55 10.46
N VAL A 287 9.63 -1.38 9.21
CA VAL A 287 10.47 -1.61 8.02
C VAL A 287 11.44 -0.46 7.78
N LEU A 288 11.06 0.76 8.17
CA LEU A 288 11.90 1.97 7.98
C LEU A 288 13.05 2.09 9.00
N ARG A 289 13.02 1.31 10.07
CA ARG A 289 14.09 1.26 11.09
C ARG A 289 15.24 0.35 10.65
#